data_652a1b761b96eedd2848e8e08a52610a
#
_entry.id   652a1b761b96eedd2848e8e08a52610a
#
_cell.length_a   1.000
_cell.length_b   1.000
_cell.length_c   1.000
_cell.angle_alpha   90.00
_cell.angle_beta   90.00
_cell.angle_gamma   90.00
#
_symmetry.space_group_name_H-M   'P 1'
#
loop_
_entity.id
_entity.type
_entity.pdbx_description
1 polymer ?
#
loop_
_entity_poly.entity_id
_entity_poly.type
_entity_poly.pdbx_seq_one_letter_code
_entity_poly.pdbx_strand_id
1 'polypeptide(L)'
;DNMSQKERERYKKSLKKEAAEEKNLKKIAWQAYKAQHIVYLGRHIYWSDDTSIDKWDTKDASNRLIENKLPLISKHTQLASAVNLTVPQLKGLCYQQEVASNIPYTHFTINKRNGTPRQIWSPIPRLKFVQRWILENILNNLMTHGAAHGFVRGKSIVTNATVHCNSALLIKLDVKDFFPSVHWRRVKGVFRH
;
A
#
# COMPACT_ATOMS: atom_id res chain seq x y z
N ASP A 1 34.56 6.99 44.72
CA ASP A 1 33.89 5.67 44.60
C ASP A 1 33.59 4.99 45.94
N ASN A 2 33.10 5.74 46.94
CA ASN A 2 32.84 5.23 48.28
C ASN A 2 31.32 5.16 48.59
N MET A 3 30.52 4.68 47.65
CA MET A 3 29.10 4.39 48.00
C MET A 3 28.99 3.07 48.75
N SER A 4 28.26 3.08 49.87
CA SER A 4 27.91 1.85 50.58
C SER A 4 27.10 0.89 49.71
N GLN A 5 27.13 -0.39 50.03
CA GLN A 5 26.38 -1.41 49.26
C GLN A 5 24.86 -1.08 49.19
N LYS A 6 24.31 -0.55 50.26
CA LYS A 6 22.90 -0.13 50.35
C LYS A 6 22.57 1.07 49.45
N GLU A 7 23.49 2.02 49.30
CA GLU A 7 23.36 3.17 48.40
C GLU A 7 23.46 2.74 46.93
N ARG A 8 24.36 1.83 46.60
CA ARG A 8 24.46 1.25 45.28
C ARG A 8 23.19 0.51 44.84
N GLU A 9 22.54 -0.22 45.75
CA GLU A 9 21.28 -0.88 45.50
C GLU A 9 20.13 0.11 45.27
N ARG A 10 20.04 1.16 46.11
CA ARG A 10 19.07 2.25 45.94
C ARG A 10 19.28 2.95 44.57
N TYR A 11 20.51 3.27 44.24
CA TYR A 11 20.85 3.89 42.94
C TYR A 11 20.48 2.99 41.75
N LYS A 12 20.81 1.71 41.80
CA LYS A 12 20.38 0.74 40.77
C LYS A 12 18.87 0.64 40.64
N LYS A 13 18.14 0.72 41.75
CA LYS A 13 16.69 0.69 41.76
C LYS A 13 16.07 1.96 41.15
N SER A 14 16.65 3.15 41.43
CA SER A 14 16.21 4.40 40.82
C SER A 14 16.44 4.38 39.30
N LEU A 15 17.62 3.98 38.84
CA LEU A 15 17.93 3.84 37.41
C LEU A 15 16.99 2.88 36.66
N LYS A 16 16.65 1.75 37.32
CA LYS A 16 15.67 0.82 36.73
C LYS A 16 14.28 1.43 36.63
N LYS A 17 13.88 2.23 37.63
CA LYS A 17 12.58 2.92 37.63
C LYS A 17 12.53 3.98 36.53
N GLU A 18 13.55 4.82 36.44
CA GLU A 18 13.68 5.85 35.38
C GLU A 18 13.67 5.24 33.99
N ALA A 19 14.43 4.16 33.75
CA ALA A 19 14.44 3.45 32.46
C ALA A 19 13.05 2.84 32.13
N ALA A 20 12.33 2.35 33.13
CA ALA A 20 10.98 1.81 32.94
C ALA A 20 9.96 2.92 32.61
N GLU A 21 10.07 4.08 33.26
CA GLU A 21 9.24 5.27 33.00
C GLU A 21 9.52 5.80 31.59
N GLU A 22 10.79 5.95 31.19
CA GLU A 22 11.18 6.37 29.85
C GLU A 22 10.66 5.42 28.77
N LYS A 23 10.79 4.12 28.99
CA LYS A 23 10.24 3.09 28.09
C LYS A 23 8.72 3.20 27.96
N ASN A 24 8.03 3.47 29.06
CA ASN A 24 6.57 3.64 29.04
C ASN A 24 6.15 4.90 28.29
N LEU A 25 6.83 6.02 28.51
CA LEU A 25 6.60 7.28 27.78
C LEU A 25 6.83 7.09 26.28
N LYS A 26 7.92 6.44 25.88
CA LYS A 26 8.18 6.10 24.47
C LYS A 26 7.08 5.22 23.89
N LYS A 27 6.56 4.26 24.65
CA LYS A 27 5.45 3.39 24.23
C LYS A 27 4.16 4.18 24.00
N ILE A 28 3.81 5.09 24.93
CA ILE A 28 2.62 5.94 24.84
C ILE A 28 2.73 6.87 23.62
N ALA A 29 3.86 7.57 23.48
CA ALA A 29 4.12 8.44 22.34
C ALA A 29 4.02 7.70 21.01
N TRP A 30 4.57 6.49 20.94
CA TRP A 30 4.49 5.62 19.78
C TRP A 30 3.05 5.17 19.47
N GLN A 31 2.27 4.85 20.49
CA GLN A 31 0.85 4.50 20.31
C GLN A 31 0.03 5.68 19.80
N ALA A 32 0.26 6.88 20.35
CA ALA A 32 -0.38 8.11 19.88
C ALA A 32 -0.01 8.42 18.42
N TYR A 33 1.26 8.31 18.08
CA TYR A 33 1.72 8.47 16.70
C TYR A 33 1.05 7.47 15.75
N LYS A 34 1.02 6.18 16.11
CA LYS A 34 0.39 5.14 15.30
C LYS A 34 -1.11 5.31 15.13
N ALA A 35 -1.80 5.93 16.09
CA ALA A 35 -3.23 6.19 15.99
C ALA A 35 -3.58 7.18 14.86
N GLN A 36 -2.65 8.09 14.57
CA GLN A 36 -2.85 9.16 13.58
C GLN A 36 -2.12 8.91 12.26
N HIS A 37 -1.18 7.95 12.21
CA HIS A 37 -0.35 7.71 11.04
C HIS A 37 -0.44 6.26 10.59
N ILE A 38 -0.37 6.05 9.28
CA ILE A 38 -0.18 4.72 8.71
C ILE A 38 1.30 4.40 8.83
N VAL A 39 1.64 3.63 9.84
CA VAL A 39 3.01 3.18 10.08
C VAL A 39 3.17 1.77 9.58
N TYR A 40 4.11 1.62 8.69
CA TYR A 40 4.45 0.36 8.09
C TYR A 40 5.62 -0.26 8.84
N LEU A 41 5.40 -1.38 9.50
CA LEU A 41 6.42 -2.06 10.29
C LEU A 41 6.75 -3.40 9.64
N GLY A 42 7.50 -3.36 8.53
CA GLY A 42 8.15 -4.51 7.97
C GLY A 42 9.58 -4.70 8.48
N ARG A 43 10.15 -5.89 8.35
CA ARG A 43 11.59 -6.06 8.45
C ARG A 43 12.26 -5.13 7.45
N HIS A 44 13.18 -4.30 7.91
CA HIS A 44 13.92 -3.33 7.10
C HIS A 44 13.10 -2.17 6.50
N ILE A 45 11.84 -1.98 6.91
CA ILE A 45 11.05 -0.81 6.52
C ILE A 45 10.67 -0.08 7.80
N TYR A 46 11.46 0.92 8.14
CA TYR A 46 11.16 1.84 9.21
C TYR A 46 10.36 3.00 8.66
N TRP A 47 9.48 3.58 9.48
CA TRP A 47 8.69 4.75 9.09
C TRP A 47 9.55 5.98 8.72
N SER A 48 10.80 6.03 9.22
CA SER A 48 11.80 7.05 8.92
C SER A 48 12.74 6.68 7.77
N ASP A 49 12.74 5.41 7.35
CA ASP A 49 13.70 4.86 6.38
C ASP A 49 13.08 4.66 4.99
N ASP A 50 12.02 5.36 4.67
CA ASP A 50 11.67 5.47 3.28
C ASP A 50 12.71 6.35 2.58
N THR A 51 13.91 5.79 2.44
CA THR A 51 15.04 6.37 1.69
C THR A 51 14.78 6.42 0.19
N SER A 52 13.66 5.90 -0.29
CA SER A 52 13.11 6.44 -1.49
C SER A 52 12.70 7.87 -1.14
N ILE A 53 13.67 8.69 -0.80
CA ILE A 53 13.54 10.14 -0.71
C ILE A 53 12.89 10.52 -2.01
N ASP A 54 11.62 10.57 -1.88
CA ASP A 54 10.73 10.66 -2.95
C ASP A 54 10.98 12.02 -3.49
N LYS A 55 11.72 12.05 -4.55
CA LYS A 55 11.71 13.19 -5.44
C LYS A 55 10.30 13.23 -6.02
N TRP A 56 9.33 13.51 -5.15
CA TRP A 56 7.97 13.78 -5.58
C TRP A 56 8.03 15.01 -6.46
N ASP A 57 7.51 14.89 -7.65
CA ASP A 57 7.27 16.07 -8.46
C ASP A 57 6.13 16.87 -7.85
N THR A 58 6.49 17.76 -6.94
CA THR A 58 5.54 18.64 -6.25
C THR A 58 5.27 19.92 -7.02
N LYS A 59 5.98 20.16 -8.14
CA LYS A 59 5.81 21.36 -8.94
C LYS A 59 4.39 21.39 -9.50
N ASP A 60 3.64 22.38 -9.07
CA ASP A 60 2.27 22.62 -9.50
C ASP A 60 1.32 21.41 -9.31
N ALA A 61 1.60 20.55 -8.33
CA ALA A 61 0.92 19.30 -8.12
C ALA A 61 -0.60 19.48 -7.94
N SER A 62 -1.04 20.49 -7.20
CA SER A 62 -2.46 20.72 -6.94
C SER A 62 -3.24 21.04 -8.23
N ASN A 63 -2.69 21.88 -9.10
CA ASN A 63 -3.34 22.24 -10.36
C ASN A 63 -3.39 21.03 -11.30
N ARG A 64 -2.29 20.27 -11.41
CA ARG A 64 -2.25 19.04 -12.21
C ARG A 64 -3.28 18.01 -11.73
N LEU A 65 -3.45 17.84 -10.42
CA LEU A 65 -4.45 16.94 -9.86
C LEU A 65 -5.86 17.40 -10.21
N ILE A 66 -6.15 18.71 -10.11
CA ILE A 66 -7.45 19.30 -10.46
C ILE A 66 -7.75 19.13 -11.95
N GLU A 67 -6.79 19.47 -12.83
CA GLU A 67 -6.92 19.35 -14.29
C GLU A 67 -7.22 17.93 -14.72
N ASN A 68 -6.59 16.94 -14.06
CA ASN A 68 -6.82 15.52 -14.32
C ASN A 68 -8.00 14.94 -13.52
N LYS A 69 -8.80 15.77 -12.85
CA LYS A 69 -9.95 15.33 -12.02
C LYS A 69 -9.58 14.30 -10.95
N LEU A 70 -8.36 14.45 -10.40
CA LEU A 70 -7.86 13.59 -9.34
C LEU A 70 -8.14 14.21 -7.96
N PRO A 71 -8.40 13.39 -6.94
CA PRO A 71 -8.65 13.88 -5.60
C PRO A 71 -7.39 14.51 -4.99
N LEU A 72 -7.56 15.68 -4.33
CA LEU A 72 -6.48 16.34 -3.59
C LEU A 72 -6.25 15.64 -2.26
N ILE A 73 -5.41 14.61 -2.26
CA ILE A 73 -5.06 13.84 -1.08
C ILE A 73 -3.57 14.00 -0.81
N SER A 74 -3.24 14.83 0.19
CA SER A 74 -1.86 15.04 0.65
C SER A 74 -1.54 14.29 1.95
N LYS A 75 -2.58 13.81 2.66
CA LYS A 75 -2.43 13.12 3.96
C LYS A 75 -3.27 11.86 3.98
N HIS A 76 -2.75 10.82 4.69
CA HIS A 76 -3.48 9.57 4.89
C HIS A 76 -4.83 9.76 5.61
N THR A 77 -4.97 10.79 6.45
CA THR A 77 -6.25 11.15 7.09
C THR A 77 -7.31 11.54 6.08
N GLN A 78 -6.93 12.27 5.02
CA GLN A 78 -7.83 12.65 3.93
C GLN A 78 -8.26 11.44 3.11
N LEU A 79 -7.33 10.51 2.83
CA LEU A 79 -7.68 9.24 2.19
C LEU A 79 -8.64 8.43 3.05
N ALA A 80 -8.38 8.32 4.35
CA ALA A 80 -9.26 7.62 5.27
C ALA A 80 -10.69 8.21 5.25
N SER A 81 -10.80 9.54 5.32
CA SER A 81 -12.09 10.23 5.21
C SER A 81 -12.77 10.00 3.87
N ALA A 82 -12.03 10.07 2.76
CA ALA A 82 -12.58 9.88 1.41
C ALA A 82 -13.16 8.47 1.20
N VAL A 83 -12.58 7.45 1.87
CA VAL A 83 -13.09 6.07 1.83
C VAL A 83 -13.98 5.73 3.04
N ASN A 84 -14.41 6.72 3.80
CA ASN A 84 -15.24 6.58 5.00
C ASN A 84 -14.70 5.56 6.01
N LEU A 85 -13.41 5.63 6.29
CA LEU A 85 -12.71 4.80 7.26
C LEU A 85 -11.97 5.67 8.28
N THR A 86 -11.77 5.11 9.47
CA THR A 86 -10.81 5.69 10.43
C THR A 86 -9.38 5.33 10.02
N VAL A 87 -8.40 6.13 10.45
CA VAL A 87 -6.98 5.85 10.20
C VAL A 87 -6.56 4.44 10.68
N PRO A 88 -6.96 3.97 11.89
CA PRO A 88 -6.68 2.61 12.31
C PRO A 88 -7.30 1.53 11.40
N GLN A 89 -8.51 1.76 10.89
CA GLN A 89 -9.16 0.83 9.95
C GLN A 89 -8.42 0.78 8.62
N LEU A 90 -8.05 1.95 8.07
CA LEU A 90 -7.27 2.01 6.84
C LEU A 90 -5.91 1.32 7.01
N LYS A 91 -5.25 1.56 8.15
CA LYS A 91 -4.00 0.87 8.51
C LYS A 91 -4.15 -0.65 8.56
N GLY A 92 -5.26 -1.16 9.11
CA GLY A 92 -5.55 -2.59 9.15
C GLY A 92 -5.73 -3.23 7.78
N LEU A 93 -6.00 -2.44 6.74
CA LEU A 93 -6.06 -2.89 5.34
C LEU A 93 -4.70 -2.84 4.63
N CYS A 94 -3.73 -2.11 5.19
CA CYS A 94 -2.36 -2.06 4.68
C CYS A 94 -1.62 -3.32 5.13
N TYR A 95 -1.40 -4.21 4.20
CA TYR A 95 -0.84 -5.54 4.45
C TYR A 95 0.61 -5.65 4.00
N GLN A 96 1.44 -6.22 4.86
CA GLN A 96 2.77 -6.68 4.48
C GLN A 96 2.96 -8.14 4.89
N GLN A 97 3.33 -8.96 3.94
CA GLN A 97 3.43 -10.40 4.08
C GLN A 97 4.33 -10.85 5.25
N GLU A 98 5.41 -10.12 5.51
CA GLU A 98 6.41 -10.49 6.50
C GLU A 98 6.03 -10.16 7.95
N VAL A 99 5.04 -9.31 8.16
CA VAL A 99 4.74 -8.72 9.49
C VAL A 99 3.28 -8.85 9.89
N ALA A 100 2.39 -9.00 8.93
CA ALA A 100 0.96 -9.04 9.21
C ALA A 100 0.55 -10.38 9.80
N SER A 101 -0.03 -10.34 10.99
CA SER A 101 -0.71 -11.49 11.59
C SER A 101 -2.07 -11.78 10.96
N ASN A 102 -2.72 -10.74 10.43
CA ASN A 102 -4.02 -10.84 9.77
C ASN A 102 -3.92 -10.35 8.33
N ILE A 103 -4.34 -11.20 7.41
CA ILE A 103 -4.34 -10.91 5.97
C ILE A 103 -5.73 -10.41 5.58
N PRO A 104 -5.90 -9.24 4.96
CA PRO A 104 -7.20 -8.74 4.53
C PRO A 104 -7.68 -9.40 3.23
N TYR A 105 -7.35 -10.67 3.05
CA TYR A 105 -7.74 -11.50 1.91
C TYR A 105 -8.24 -12.86 2.38
N THR A 106 -9.26 -13.37 1.71
CA THR A 106 -9.66 -14.77 1.78
C THR A 106 -8.92 -15.55 0.71
N HIS A 107 -8.38 -16.68 1.08
CA HIS A 107 -7.61 -17.55 0.19
C HIS A 107 -8.37 -18.85 -0.08
N PHE A 108 -8.50 -19.21 -1.35
CA PHE A 108 -9.11 -20.47 -1.80
C PHE A 108 -8.51 -20.94 -3.12
N THR A 109 -8.74 -22.21 -3.45
CA THR A 109 -8.20 -22.84 -4.65
C THR A 109 -9.32 -23.20 -5.60
N ILE A 110 -9.11 -22.92 -6.89
CA ILE A 110 -10.00 -23.35 -7.98
C ILE A 110 -9.19 -24.19 -8.97
N ASN A 111 -9.83 -25.17 -9.60
CA ASN A 111 -9.18 -25.95 -10.65
C ASN A 111 -9.28 -25.22 -12.01
N LYS A 112 -8.16 -25.15 -12.73
CA LYS A 112 -8.13 -24.72 -14.12
C LYS A 112 -8.77 -25.77 -15.02
N ARG A 113 -9.06 -25.43 -16.28
CA ARG A 113 -9.59 -26.38 -17.27
C ARG A 113 -8.73 -27.62 -17.47
N ASN A 114 -7.42 -27.49 -17.29
CA ASN A 114 -6.46 -28.61 -17.36
C ASN A 114 -6.28 -29.39 -16.06
N GLY A 115 -7.15 -29.18 -15.06
CA GLY A 115 -7.11 -29.84 -13.75
C GLY A 115 -6.09 -29.31 -12.76
N THR A 116 -5.17 -28.39 -13.16
CA THR A 116 -4.17 -27.86 -12.25
C THR A 116 -4.80 -26.86 -11.27
N PRO A 117 -4.40 -26.89 -9.96
CA PRO A 117 -4.95 -25.96 -8.98
C PRO A 117 -4.45 -24.52 -9.24
N ARG A 118 -5.34 -23.56 -9.05
CA ARG A 118 -5.03 -22.14 -9.06
C ARG A 118 -5.43 -21.52 -7.73
N GLN A 119 -4.47 -20.92 -7.06
CA GLN A 119 -4.69 -20.16 -5.84
C GLN A 119 -5.34 -18.82 -6.13
N ILE A 120 -6.41 -18.50 -5.42
CA ILE A 120 -7.15 -17.24 -5.54
C ILE A 120 -7.09 -16.49 -4.21
N TRP A 121 -6.74 -15.23 -4.28
CA TRP A 121 -6.77 -14.29 -3.17
C TRP A 121 -7.88 -13.28 -3.39
N SER A 122 -8.93 -13.36 -2.61
CA SER A 122 -10.06 -12.45 -2.68
C SER A 122 -9.99 -11.42 -1.56
N PRO A 123 -9.97 -10.11 -1.86
CA PRO A 123 -9.97 -9.10 -0.81
C PRO A 123 -11.26 -9.16 0.00
N ILE A 124 -11.16 -8.93 1.32
CA ILE A 124 -12.34 -8.76 2.16
C ILE A 124 -13.18 -7.57 1.67
N PRO A 125 -14.50 -7.52 1.95
CA PRO A 125 -15.39 -6.50 1.40
C PRO A 125 -14.90 -5.06 1.61
N ARG A 126 -14.36 -4.76 2.79
CA ARG A 126 -13.83 -3.44 3.12
C ARG A 126 -12.62 -3.06 2.25
N LEU A 127 -11.68 -3.98 2.05
CA LEU A 127 -10.53 -3.74 1.17
C LEU A 127 -10.98 -3.60 -0.29
N LYS A 128 -11.91 -4.45 -0.73
CA LYS A 128 -12.49 -4.37 -2.08
C LYS A 128 -13.16 -3.01 -2.34
N PHE A 129 -13.86 -2.47 -1.34
CA PHE A 129 -14.44 -1.13 -1.41
C PHE A 129 -13.36 -0.05 -1.63
N VAL A 130 -12.29 -0.06 -0.84
CA VAL A 130 -11.17 0.89 -1.00
C VAL A 130 -10.50 0.75 -2.36
N GLN A 131 -10.24 -0.47 -2.81
CA GLN A 131 -9.67 -0.73 -4.14
C GLN A 131 -10.56 -0.21 -5.26
N ARG A 132 -11.87 -0.38 -5.15
CA ARG A 132 -12.84 0.15 -6.13
C ARG A 132 -12.88 1.67 -6.11
N TRP A 133 -12.84 2.27 -4.93
CA TRP A 133 -12.78 3.72 -4.81
C TRP A 133 -11.52 4.30 -5.50
N ILE A 134 -10.35 3.67 -5.29
CA ILE A 134 -9.10 4.04 -5.97
C ILE A 134 -9.23 3.89 -7.50
N LEU A 135 -9.82 2.81 -7.95
CA LEU A 135 -10.05 2.58 -9.38
C LEU A 135 -10.93 3.67 -9.98
N GLU A 136 -12.05 4.00 -9.34
CA GLU A 136 -13.06 4.92 -9.87
C GLU A 136 -12.63 6.39 -9.79
N ASN A 137 -11.96 6.78 -8.70
CA ASN A 137 -11.62 8.18 -8.45
C ASN A 137 -10.20 8.58 -8.88
N ILE A 138 -9.31 7.60 -9.07
CA ILE A 138 -7.92 7.85 -9.44
C ILE A 138 -7.59 7.19 -10.77
N LEU A 139 -7.58 5.86 -10.82
CA LEU A 139 -7.01 5.14 -11.96
C LEU A 139 -7.80 5.33 -13.27
N ASN A 140 -9.13 5.41 -13.21
CA ASN A 140 -9.97 5.64 -14.38
C ASN A 140 -9.81 7.05 -14.99
N ASN A 141 -9.24 7.99 -14.25
CA ASN A 141 -8.97 9.34 -14.73
C ASN A 141 -7.56 9.49 -15.32
N LEU A 142 -6.72 8.46 -15.17
CA LEU A 142 -5.37 8.45 -15.75
C LEU A 142 -5.43 8.02 -17.23
N MET A 143 -4.66 8.72 -18.06
CA MET A 143 -4.51 8.34 -19.46
C MET A 143 -3.73 7.03 -19.57
N THR A 144 -4.31 6.06 -20.24
CA THR A 144 -3.65 4.80 -20.59
C THR A 144 -3.12 4.85 -22.01
N HIS A 145 -2.07 4.08 -22.30
CA HIS A 145 -1.54 3.97 -23.65
C HIS A 145 -2.61 3.43 -24.61
N GLY A 146 -2.68 3.96 -25.84
CA GLY A 146 -3.72 3.61 -26.81
C GLY A 146 -3.80 2.12 -27.17
N ALA A 147 -2.66 1.41 -27.09
CA ALA A 147 -2.60 -0.04 -27.31
C ALA A 147 -3.10 -0.88 -26.12
N ALA A 148 -3.39 -0.26 -24.95
CA ALA A 148 -3.92 -0.97 -23.82
C ALA A 148 -5.42 -1.22 -23.99
N HIS A 149 -5.84 -2.47 -24.07
CA HIS A 149 -7.24 -2.88 -24.17
C HIS A 149 -7.74 -3.65 -22.95
N GLY A 150 -6.82 -4.27 -22.18
CA GLY A 150 -7.17 -4.97 -20.94
C GLY A 150 -7.38 -4.00 -19.79
N PHE A 151 -8.44 -4.23 -18.99
CA PHE A 151 -8.78 -3.43 -17.79
C PHE A 151 -9.01 -1.93 -18.01
N VAL A 152 -9.20 -1.50 -19.24
CA VAL A 152 -9.45 -0.11 -19.64
C VAL A 152 -10.93 0.08 -19.90
N ARG A 153 -11.53 1.11 -19.29
CA ARG A 153 -12.95 1.43 -19.48
C ARG A 153 -13.23 1.76 -20.97
N GLY A 154 -14.33 1.20 -21.50
CA GLY A 154 -14.72 1.40 -22.90
C GLY A 154 -13.92 0.58 -23.92
N LYS A 155 -12.95 -0.22 -23.48
CA LYS A 155 -12.23 -1.20 -24.31
C LYS A 155 -12.77 -2.61 -24.10
N SER A 156 -12.65 -3.45 -25.12
CA SER A 156 -13.13 -4.84 -25.10
C SER A 156 -12.23 -5.76 -25.93
N ILE A 157 -12.49 -7.06 -25.87
CA ILE A 157 -11.82 -8.04 -26.76
C ILE A 157 -12.08 -7.70 -28.24
N VAL A 158 -13.27 -7.20 -28.57
CA VAL A 158 -13.62 -6.79 -29.94
C VAL A 158 -12.75 -5.61 -30.36
N THR A 159 -12.64 -4.55 -29.56
CA THR A 159 -11.79 -3.39 -29.89
C THR A 159 -10.32 -3.78 -30.00
N ASN A 160 -9.85 -4.76 -29.23
CA ASN A 160 -8.50 -5.30 -29.37
C ASN A 160 -8.34 -6.06 -30.69
N ALA A 161 -9.25 -6.96 -31.01
CA ALA A 161 -9.20 -7.76 -32.23
C ALA A 161 -9.28 -6.91 -33.48
N THR A 162 -10.12 -5.87 -33.50
CA THR A 162 -10.32 -4.98 -34.64
C THR A 162 -9.03 -4.32 -35.11
N VAL A 163 -8.12 -3.97 -34.19
CA VAL A 163 -6.81 -3.36 -34.57
C VAL A 163 -5.95 -4.33 -35.39
N HIS A 164 -6.17 -5.62 -35.23
CA HIS A 164 -5.38 -6.66 -35.89
C HIS A 164 -6.07 -7.24 -37.17
N CYS A 165 -7.26 -6.77 -37.48
CA CYS A 165 -7.93 -7.17 -38.73
C CYS A 165 -7.09 -6.76 -39.94
N ASN A 166 -7.04 -7.63 -40.96
CA ASN A 166 -6.28 -7.44 -42.18
C ASN A 166 -4.75 -7.40 -41.98
N SER A 167 -4.21 -7.84 -40.87
CA SER A 167 -2.77 -8.00 -40.70
C SER A 167 -2.28 -9.27 -41.42
N ALA A 168 -1.21 -9.15 -42.20
CA ALA A 168 -0.60 -10.29 -42.88
C ALA A 168 0.07 -11.27 -41.91
N LEU A 169 0.50 -10.80 -40.76
CA LEU A 169 1.14 -11.58 -39.72
C LEU A 169 0.66 -11.11 -38.32
N LEU A 170 0.31 -12.06 -37.47
CA LEU A 170 -0.04 -11.80 -36.08
C LEU A 170 0.90 -12.58 -35.15
N ILE A 171 1.62 -11.86 -34.30
CA ILE A 171 2.46 -12.45 -33.27
C ILE A 171 1.76 -12.29 -31.91
N LYS A 172 1.52 -13.41 -31.21
CA LYS A 172 0.94 -13.43 -29.87
C LYS A 172 2.03 -13.76 -28.86
N LEU A 173 2.24 -12.84 -27.92
CA LEU A 173 3.16 -13.01 -26.79
C LEU A 173 2.37 -12.97 -25.50
N ASP A 174 2.76 -13.80 -24.52
CA ASP A 174 2.20 -13.79 -23.17
C ASP A 174 3.34 -13.74 -22.14
N VAL A 175 3.22 -12.84 -21.18
CA VAL A 175 4.22 -12.67 -20.12
C VAL A 175 3.84 -13.56 -18.95
N LYS A 176 4.64 -14.59 -18.69
CA LYS A 176 4.44 -15.48 -17.55
C LYS A 176 4.49 -14.68 -16.24
N ASP A 177 3.52 -14.96 -15.39
CA ASP A 177 3.44 -14.38 -14.03
C ASP A 177 3.54 -12.84 -14.02
N PHE A 178 2.93 -12.16 -15.02
CA PHE A 178 3.02 -10.71 -15.17
C PHE A 178 2.69 -9.95 -13.89
N PHE A 179 1.52 -10.19 -13.27
CA PHE A 179 1.12 -9.47 -12.05
C PHE A 179 2.04 -9.76 -10.85
N PRO A 180 2.41 -11.02 -10.56
CA PRO A 180 3.39 -11.30 -9.50
C PRO A 180 4.76 -10.69 -9.74
N SER A 181 5.15 -10.46 -11.00
CA SER A 181 6.44 -9.84 -11.36
C SER A 181 6.48 -8.33 -11.14
N VAL A 182 5.30 -7.68 -11.00
CA VAL A 182 5.23 -6.23 -10.76
C VAL A 182 5.50 -5.94 -9.29
N HIS A 183 6.71 -5.46 -9.01
CA HIS A 183 7.12 -5.09 -7.66
C HIS A 183 6.36 -3.85 -7.17
N TRP A 184 6.02 -3.82 -5.86
CA TRP A 184 5.28 -2.72 -5.25
C TRP A 184 5.91 -1.32 -5.48
N ARG A 185 7.24 -1.24 -5.61
CA ARG A 185 7.96 0.01 -5.94
C ARG A 185 7.56 0.59 -7.29
N ARG A 186 7.24 -0.27 -8.27
CA ARG A 186 6.72 0.17 -9.58
C ARG A 186 5.31 0.73 -9.46
N VAL A 187 4.47 0.06 -8.64
CA VAL A 187 3.11 0.56 -8.35
C VAL A 187 3.20 1.92 -7.66
N LYS A 188 4.05 2.04 -6.63
CA LYS A 188 4.32 3.32 -5.96
C LYS A 188 4.76 4.41 -6.95
N GLY A 189 5.60 4.06 -7.94
CA GLY A 189 6.05 4.97 -8.99
C GLY A 189 4.91 5.62 -9.77
N VAL A 190 3.82 4.90 -10.03
CA VAL A 190 2.64 5.45 -10.74
C VAL A 190 1.96 6.56 -9.93
N PHE A 191 1.96 6.46 -8.61
CA PHE A 191 1.34 7.46 -7.72
C PHE A 191 2.27 8.63 -7.38
N ARG A 192 3.50 8.67 -7.91
CA ARG A 192 4.49 9.74 -7.67
C ARG A 192 4.37 10.89 -8.67
N HIS A 193 3.83 10.63 -9.83
CA HIS A 193 3.71 11.57 -10.95
C HIS A 193 2.30 12.10 -11.05
#